data_6d4fb861b1079ada4ab2ab7dd3c1e5c5
#
_entry.id   6d4fb861b1079ada4ab2ab7dd3c1e5c5
#
_cell.length_a   1.000
_cell.length_b   1.000
_cell.length_c   1.000
_cell.angle_alpha   90.00
_cell.angle_beta   90.00
_cell.angle_gamma   90.00
#
_symmetry.space_group_name_H-M   'P 1'
#
loop_
_entity.id
_entity.type
_entity.pdbx_description
1 polymer ?
#
loop_
_entity_poly.entity_id
_entity_poly.type
_entity_poly.pdbx_seq_one_letter_code
_entity_poly.pdbx_strand_id
1 'polypeptide(L)'
;YMQAEDEEKEHYIREYRDEILDFIAQNPPRYGVCWRCTMDVGIRVANWLLAYDMFCSLGVHFDDKFVKIFSNAVYAHGIHIINNLEYSQELTSNHYLSDIGGLIFVAAHMASDPEIDAWLAFGMQELISEMEREFHEDGSNFEASTSYHCLSTEIMMYSACLCRNITVERRQNLKKYKKEYIKNAPYLQDYDRQKFNMDNEDIFPVQFWQRLVKALQFVKDISDTEGCIQQIGDMDSGRFLKLSPSFVKISGIDLRNKYLHLVRKAIFDKKMYFDEDMLNFSHLIQSLHNFQSCCNVDNSINGMIIHQRRKLPYVNLCKESSNSHDLVRIKEDILCKLSNNYTSISYDFPSNGNLLDGLQIIKYPGMGIYIFASNKMKLIVRCGEVGQNGNGGHCHNDQLSVCLNIDGKQIIKDAGSYLYTAAPDKRNEFRSTYVHFTPQVVGKEQNLWDEGLQGLFSLKKDRTKAVVLYIGMDGIIMVHHGFGKPVYRIIQLNNDKVSIVDYGVELVKCNRSKIFSNGYGKLLRY
;
A
#
# COMPACT_ATOMS: atom_id res chain seq x y z
N TYR A 1 -10.16 -25.17 -2.84
CA TYR A 1 -10.36 -26.11 -3.94
C TYR A 1 -9.12 -26.94 -4.25
N MET A 2 -7.96 -26.33 -4.52
CA MET A 2 -6.71 -27.05 -4.87
C MET A 2 -6.23 -28.04 -3.79
N GLN A 3 -6.53 -27.75 -2.54
CA GLN A 3 -6.14 -28.56 -1.37
C GLN A 3 -7.31 -29.38 -0.78
N ALA A 4 -8.50 -29.26 -1.38
CA ALA A 4 -9.69 -29.92 -0.89
C ALA A 4 -9.77 -31.38 -1.35
N GLU A 5 -10.38 -32.24 -0.54
CA GLU A 5 -10.77 -33.59 -0.93
C GLU A 5 -11.79 -33.54 -2.08
N ASP A 6 -11.89 -34.59 -2.90
CA ASP A 6 -12.73 -34.57 -4.10
C ASP A 6 -14.22 -34.31 -3.79
N GLU A 7 -14.70 -34.79 -2.65
CA GLU A 7 -16.08 -34.54 -2.20
C GLU A 7 -16.36 -33.07 -1.86
N GLU A 8 -15.33 -32.30 -1.44
CA GLU A 8 -15.45 -30.89 -1.12
C GLU A 8 -15.29 -29.99 -2.35
N LYS A 9 -14.64 -30.47 -3.42
CA LYS A 9 -14.37 -29.66 -4.63
C LYS A 9 -15.66 -29.16 -5.28
N GLU A 10 -16.67 -30.03 -5.39
CA GLU A 10 -17.96 -29.67 -5.95
C GLU A 10 -18.67 -28.60 -5.11
N HIS A 11 -18.49 -28.62 -3.80
CA HIS A 11 -19.01 -27.59 -2.90
C HIS A 11 -18.40 -26.21 -3.23
N TYR A 12 -17.07 -26.10 -3.38
CA TYR A 12 -16.40 -24.84 -3.72
C TYR A 12 -16.79 -24.29 -5.10
N ILE A 13 -17.00 -25.18 -6.10
CA ILE A 13 -17.47 -24.77 -7.43
C ILE A 13 -18.86 -24.17 -7.34
N ARG A 14 -19.79 -24.82 -6.61
CA ARG A 14 -21.16 -24.34 -6.41
C ARG A 14 -21.16 -23.03 -5.63
N GLU A 15 -20.40 -22.92 -4.56
CA GLU A 15 -20.31 -21.71 -3.73
C GLU A 15 -19.87 -20.52 -4.57
N TYR A 16 -18.78 -20.65 -5.34
CA TYR A 16 -18.32 -19.60 -6.24
C TYR A 16 -19.40 -19.16 -7.24
N ARG A 17 -20.06 -20.14 -7.90
CA ARG A 17 -21.12 -19.87 -8.86
C ARG A 17 -22.33 -19.20 -8.22
N ASP A 18 -22.80 -19.72 -7.10
CA ASP A 18 -24.03 -19.29 -6.45
C ASP A 18 -23.87 -17.92 -5.78
N GLU A 19 -22.72 -17.61 -5.19
CA GLU A 19 -22.42 -16.26 -4.66
C GLU A 19 -22.43 -15.20 -5.76
N ILE A 20 -21.84 -15.49 -6.93
CA ILE A 20 -21.85 -14.55 -8.07
C ILE A 20 -23.27 -14.36 -8.60
N LEU A 21 -24.05 -15.43 -8.77
CA LEU A 21 -25.44 -15.34 -9.24
C LEU A 21 -26.33 -14.58 -8.26
N ASP A 22 -26.14 -14.80 -6.95
CA ASP A 22 -26.86 -14.09 -5.90
C ASP A 22 -26.52 -12.60 -5.92
N PHE A 23 -25.22 -12.26 -6.01
CA PHE A 23 -24.80 -10.86 -6.14
C PHE A 23 -25.42 -10.19 -7.36
N ILE A 24 -25.39 -10.83 -8.54
CA ILE A 24 -25.96 -10.28 -9.79
C ILE A 24 -27.47 -10.06 -9.63
N ALA A 25 -28.17 -11.00 -9.01
CA ALA A 25 -29.61 -10.92 -8.82
C ALA A 25 -30.02 -9.79 -7.85
N GLN A 26 -29.25 -9.58 -6.78
CA GLN A 26 -29.56 -8.59 -5.74
C GLN A 26 -29.02 -7.19 -6.05
N ASN A 27 -27.99 -7.06 -6.90
CA ASN A 27 -27.31 -5.82 -7.18
C ASN A 27 -27.32 -5.49 -8.69
N PRO A 28 -28.47 -5.09 -9.25
CA PRO A 28 -28.55 -4.76 -10.66
C PRO A 28 -27.59 -3.61 -11.03
N PRO A 29 -26.94 -3.67 -12.21
CA PRO A 29 -25.94 -2.70 -12.63
C PRO A 29 -26.39 -1.25 -12.51
N ARG A 30 -25.54 -0.40 -11.96
CA ARG A 30 -25.76 1.04 -11.72
C ARG A 30 -26.73 1.40 -10.60
N TYR A 31 -27.29 0.43 -9.88
CA TYR A 31 -28.19 0.69 -8.75
C TYR A 31 -27.57 0.20 -7.42
N GLY A 32 -27.79 0.99 -6.38
CA GLY A 32 -27.35 0.65 -5.03
C GLY A 32 -25.89 0.96 -4.72
N VAL A 33 -25.52 0.72 -3.46
CA VAL A 33 -24.20 1.06 -2.91
C VAL A 33 -23.05 0.33 -3.60
N CYS A 34 -23.28 -0.92 -4.05
CA CYS A 34 -22.26 -1.75 -4.70
C CYS A 34 -21.80 -1.23 -6.07
N TRP A 35 -22.48 -0.21 -6.62
CA TRP A 35 -22.15 0.42 -7.91
C TRP A 35 -21.77 1.90 -7.77
N ARG A 36 -21.64 2.42 -6.54
CA ARG A 36 -21.36 3.83 -6.32
C ARG A 36 -19.88 4.18 -6.47
N CYS A 37 -19.01 3.37 -5.88
CA CYS A 37 -17.56 3.53 -5.96
C CYS A 37 -17.04 2.66 -7.10
N THR A 38 -16.42 3.25 -8.10
CA THR A 38 -15.93 2.53 -9.29
C THR A 38 -14.75 1.64 -8.95
N MET A 39 -13.90 2.05 -8.00
CA MET A 39 -12.86 1.22 -7.41
C MET A 39 -13.38 -0.15 -6.96
N ASP A 40 -14.50 -0.17 -6.20
CA ASP A 40 -15.10 -1.43 -5.72
C ASP A 40 -15.59 -2.31 -6.88
N VAL A 41 -16.12 -1.70 -7.94
CA VAL A 41 -16.56 -2.39 -9.15
C VAL A 41 -15.35 -3.02 -9.87
N GLY A 42 -14.25 -2.29 -9.97
CA GLY A 42 -13.00 -2.76 -10.57
C GLY A 42 -12.37 -3.93 -9.81
N ILE A 43 -12.21 -3.79 -8.49
CA ILE A 43 -11.66 -4.84 -7.62
C ILE A 43 -12.53 -6.10 -7.67
N ARG A 44 -13.86 -5.95 -7.58
CA ARG A 44 -14.79 -7.07 -7.60
C ARG A 44 -14.69 -7.88 -8.89
N VAL A 45 -14.74 -7.23 -10.05
CA VAL A 45 -14.69 -7.94 -11.32
C VAL A 45 -13.35 -8.61 -11.58
N ALA A 46 -12.25 -8.00 -11.13
CA ALA A 46 -10.91 -8.59 -11.23
C ALA A 46 -10.82 -9.89 -10.42
N ASN A 47 -11.36 -9.91 -9.19
CA ASN A 47 -11.41 -11.13 -8.36
C ASN A 47 -12.33 -12.21 -8.94
N TRP A 48 -13.48 -11.84 -9.50
CA TRP A 48 -14.37 -12.78 -10.17
C TRP A 48 -13.68 -13.46 -11.36
N LEU A 49 -13.05 -12.67 -12.22
CA LEU A 49 -12.37 -13.16 -13.42
C LEU A 49 -11.20 -14.07 -13.10
N LEU A 50 -10.37 -13.66 -12.14
CA LEU A 50 -9.25 -14.48 -11.72
C LEU A 50 -9.70 -15.83 -11.15
N ALA A 51 -10.70 -15.83 -10.27
CA ALA A 51 -11.23 -17.08 -9.70
C ALA A 51 -11.85 -17.96 -10.79
N TYR A 52 -12.58 -17.39 -11.75
CA TYR A 52 -13.10 -18.11 -12.91
C TYR A 52 -11.98 -18.81 -13.70
N ASP A 53 -10.92 -18.08 -14.04
CA ASP A 53 -9.76 -18.63 -14.76
C ASP A 53 -9.07 -19.74 -13.98
N MET A 54 -8.92 -19.57 -12.66
CA MET A 54 -8.32 -20.60 -11.80
C MET A 54 -9.14 -21.89 -11.82
N PHE A 55 -10.47 -21.82 -11.68
CA PHE A 55 -11.32 -22.99 -11.76
C PHE A 55 -11.23 -23.64 -13.14
N CYS A 56 -11.33 -22.87 -14.22
CA CYS A 56 -11.23 -23.39 -15.59
C CYS A 56 -9.85 -24.04 -15.87
N SER A 57 -8.76 -23.43 -15.38
CA SER A 57 -7.39 -23.99 -15.55
C SER A 57 -7.21 -25.31 -14.82
N LEU A 58 -8.01 -25.58 -13.79
CA LEU A 58 -8.06 -26.84 -13.04
C LEU A 58 -9.07 -27.84 -13.59
N GLY A 59 -9.60 -27.60 -14.79
CA GLY A 59 -10.50 -28.53 -15.48
C GLY A 59 -11.97 -28.40 -15.10
N VAL A 60 -12.39 -27.34 -14.37
CA VAL A 60 -13.78 -27.09 -14.07
C VAL A 60 -14.50 -26.54 -15.30
N HIS A 61 -15.65 -27.09 -15.61
CA HIS A 61 -16.52 -26.63 -16.68
C HIS A 61 -17.84 -26.11 -16.08
N PHE A 62 -18.06 -24.81 -16.21
CA PHE A 62 -19.34 -24.20 -15.83
C PHE A 62 -20.38 -24.37 -16.93
N ASP A 63 -21.64 -24.45 -16.55
CA ASP A 63 -22.74 -24.58 -17.52
C ASP A 63 -22.92 -23.31 -18.39
N ASP A 64 -23.40 -23.49 -19.63
CA ASP A 64 -23.56 -22.41 -20.61
C ASP A 64 -24.44 -21.26 -20.12
N LYS A 65 -25.42 -21.54 -19.27
CA LYS A 65 -26.32 -20.52 -18.71
C LYS A 65 -25.58 -19.64 -17.73
N PHE A 66 -24.78 -20.22 -16.84
CA PHE A 66 -23.90 -19.46 -15.94
C PHE A 66 -22.90 -18.63 -16.73
N VAL A 67 -22.18 -19.24 -17.68
CA VAL A 67 -21.18 -18.54 -18.50
C VAL A 67 -21.79 -17.33 -19.21
N LYS A 68 -22.99 -17.47 -19.76
CA LYS A 68 -23.71 -16.35 -20.43
C LYS A 68 -24.07 -15.23 -19.45
N ILE A 69 -24.59 -15.56 -18.26
CA ILE A 69 -24.95 -14.57 -17.23
C ILE A 69 -23.69 -13.86 -16.73
N PHE A 70 -22.65 -14.64 -16.44
CA PHE A 70 -21.36 -14.14 -15.97
C PHE A 70 -20.71 -13.18 -16.99
N SER A 71 -20.61 -13.57 -18.25
CA SER A 71 -20.05 -12.74 -19.32
C SER A 71 -20.78 -11.41 -19.50
N ASN A 72 -22.13 -11.44 -19.42
CA ASN A 72 -22.94 -10.21 -19.47
C ASN A 72 -22.67 -9.31 -18.25
N ALA A 73 -22.50 -9.88 -17.07
CA ALA A 73 -22.18 -9.13 -15.86
C ALA A 73 -20.78 -8.52 -15.95
N VAL A 74 -19.79 -9.27 -16.44
CA VAL A 74 -18.42 -8.78 -16.68
C VAL A 74 -18.44 -7.59 -17.65
N TYR A 75 -19.16 -7.69 -18.77
CA TYR A 75 -19.32 -6.58 -19.72
C TYR A 75 -19.99 -5.36 -19.05
N ALA A 76 -21.03 -5.57 -18.24
CA ALA A 76 -21.71 -4.51 -17.50
C ALA A 76 -20.77 -3.79 -16.51
N HIS A 77 -19.82 -4.51 -15.89
CA HIS A 77 -18.77 -3.91 -15.06
C HIS A 77 -17.84 -3.04 -15.90
N GLY A 78 -17.38 -3.52 -17.06
CA GLY A 78 -16.54 -2.74 -17.99
C GLY A 78 -17.21 -1.45 -18.44
N ILE A 79 -18.48 -1.53 -18.87
CA ILE A 79 -19.29 -0.34 -19.22
C ILE A 79 -19.42 0.63 -18.04
N HIS A 80 -19.63 0.10 -16.83
CA HIS A 80 -19.71 0.97 -15.64
C HIS A 80 -18.40 1.68 -15.39
N ILE A 81 -17.29 0.95 -15.36
CA ILE A 81 -15.95 1.51 -15.09
C ILE A 81 -15.62 2.60 -16.09
N ILE A 82 -15.70 2.33 -17.39
CA ILE A 82 -15.28 3.31 -18.41
C ILE A 82 -16.14 4.58 -18.46
N ASN A 83 -17.39 4.50 -17.98
CA ASN A 83 -18.29 5.66 -17.92
C ASN A 83 -18.26 6.40 -16.56
N ASN A 84 -17.60 5.86 -15.54
CA ASN A 84 -17.58 6.43 -14.19
C ASN A 84 -16.16 6.42 -13.60
N LEU A 85 -15.13 6.66 -14.41
CA LEU A 85 -13.75 6.73 -13.95
C LEU A 85 -13.59 7.76 -12.83
N GLU A 86 -12.95 7.39 -11.74
CA GLU A 86 -12.62 8.28 -10.63
C GLU A 86 -11.37 9.13 -10.94
N TYR A 87 -11.40 9.76 -12.13
CA TYR A 87 -10.30 10.54 -12.69
C TYR A 87 -10.43 12.02 -12.38
N SER A 88 -9.33 12.65 -11.97
CA SER A 88 -9.16 14.08 -11.89
C SER A 88 -7.80 14.49 -12.50
N GLN A 89 -7.75 15.61 -13.21
CA GLN A 89 -6.49 16.15 -13.71
C GLN A 89 -5.54 16.58 -12.58
N GLU A 90 -6.10 17.01 -11.47
CA GLU A 90 -5.35 17.57 -10.34
C GLU A 90 -4.83 16.47 -9.42
N LEU A 91 -5.62 15.41 -9.23
CA LEU A 91 -5.30 14.31 -8.32
C LEU A 91 -5.95 13.01 -8.79
N THR A 92 -5.13 12.06 -9.24
CA THR A 92 -5.50 10.65 -9.31
C THR A 92 -5.06 9.95 -8.02
N SER A 93 -5.55 8.73 -7.77
CA SER A 93 -5.19 7.96 -6.59
C SER A 93 -5.43 6.47 -6.83
N ASN A 94 -5.21 5.66 -5.80
CA ASN A 94 -5.53 4.24 -5.81
C ASN A 94 -6.95 3.92 -6.33
N HIS A 95 -7.93 4.83 -6.18
CA HIS A 95 -9.26 4.67 -6.75
C HIS A 95 -9.23 4.60 -8.28
N TYR A 96 -8.65 5.62 -8.92
CA TYR A 96 -8.52 5.62 -10.37
C TYR A 96 -7.65 4.46 -10.87
N LEU A 97 -6.56 4.16 -10.16
CA LEU A 97 -5.72 3.01 -10.48
C LEU A 97 -6.48 1.68 -10.40
N SER A 98 -7.41 1.54 -9.44
CA SER A 98 -8.28 0.37 -9.32
C SER A 98 -9.30 0.26 -10.47
N ASP A 99 -9.81 1.41 -10.94
CA ASP A 99 -10.65 1.46 -12.14
C ASP A 99 -9.87 0.92 -13.35
N ILE A 100 -8.65 1.40 -13.56
CA ILE A 100 -7.77 0.98 -14.64
C ILE A 100 -7.42 -0.51 -14.54
N GLY A 101 -7.06 -1.00 -13.35
CA GLY A 101 -6.81 -2.41 -13.10
C GLY A 101 -8.02 -3.28 -13.42
N GLY A 102 -9.20 -2.91 -12.91
CA GLY A 102 -10.46 -3.61 -13.20
C GLY A 102 -10.81 -3.63 -14.68
N LEU A 103 -10.64 -2.50 -15.38
CA LEU A 103 -10.89 -2.40 -16.82
C LEU A 103 -9.95 -3.30 -17.64
N ILE A 104 -8.67 -3.36 -17.27
CA ILE A 104 -7.69 -4.27 -17.88
C ILE A 104 -8.13 -5.73 -17.71
N PHE A 105 -8.56 -6.11 -16.49
CA PHE A 105 -9.05 -7.47 -16.23
C PHE A 105 -10.26 -7.80 -17.10
N VAL A 106 -11.26 -6.93 -17.15
CA VAL A 106 -12.43 -7.10 -18.04
C VAL A 106 -12.00 -7.26 -19.48
N ALA A 107 -11.23 -6.31 -19.99
CA ALA A 107 -10.89 -6.26 -21.42
C ALA A 107 -9.97 -7.41 -21.84
N ALA A 108 -9.05 -7.86 -20.99
CA ALA A 108 -8.16 -8.98 -21.29
C ALA A 108 -8.90 -10.34 -21.35
N HIS A 109 -9.98 -10.51 -20.58
CA HIS A 109 -10.76 -11.75 -20.52
C HIS A 109 -11.88 -11.81 -21.58
N MET A 110 -12.33 -10.68 -22.10
CA MET A 110 -13.34 -10.64 -23.14
C MET A 110 -12.73 -10.88 -24.54
N ALA A 111 -13.54 -11.38 -25.46
CA ALA A 111 -13.14 -11.55 -26.86
C ALA A 111 -12.74 -10.22 -27.49
N SER A 112 -11.82 -10.28 -28.47
CA SER A 112 -11.40 -9.11 -29.25
C SER A 112 -12.57 -8.52 -30.02
N ASP A 113 -12.84 -7.26 -29.76
CA ASP A 113 -13.83 -6.42 -30.40
C ASP A 113 -13.29 -4.99 -30.41
N PRO A 114 -13.64 -4.12 -31.39
CA PRO A 114 -13.10 -2.77 -31.45
C PRO A 114 -13.31 -1.93 -30.19
N GLU A 115 -14.40 -2.11 -29.47
CA GLU A 115 -14.65 -1.44 -28.19
C GLU A 115 -13.77 -2.01 -27.07
N ILE A 116 -13.73 -3.33 -26.94
CA ILE A 116 -12.94 -4.03 -25.91
C ILE A 116 -11.44 -3.85 -26.10
N ASP A 117 -10.99 -3.82 -27.37
CA ASP A 117 -9.59 -3.52 -27.68
C ASP A 117 -9.21 -2.07 -27.33
N ALA A 118 -10.13 -1.13 -27.51
CA ALA A 118 -9.92 0.25 -27.06
C ALA A 118 -9.86 0.36 -25.54
N TRP A 119 -10.68 -0.39 -24.79
CA TRP A 119 -10.61 -0.44 -23.31
C TRP A 119 -9.25 -0.98 -22.84
N LEU A 120 -8.78 -2.06 -23.45
CA LEU A 120 -7.50 -2.66 -23.08
C LEU A 120 -6.32 -1.73 -23.40
N ALA A 121 -6.31 -1.11 -24.59
CA ALA A 121 -5.29 -0.13 -24.97
C ALA A 121 -5.30 1.09 -24.05
N PHE A 122 -6.48 1.59 -23.67
CA PHE A 122 -6.65 2.67 -22.71
C PHE A 122 -6.12 2.28 -21.33
N GLY A 123 -6.48 1.10 -20.83
CA GLY A 123 -5.99 0.59 -19.56
C GLY A 123 -4.47 0.51 -19.51
N MET A 124 -3.82 0.01 -20.58
CA MET A 124 -2.36 -0.05 -20.68
C MET A 124 -1.72 1.34 -20.70
N GLN A 125 -2.30 2.28 -21.47
CA GLN A 125 -1.83 3.67 -21.51
C GLN A 125 -1.88 4.31 -20.13
N GLU A 126 -3.01 4.19 -19.44
CA GLU A 126 -3.19 4.82 -18.14
C GLU A 126 -2.38 4.13 -17.05
N LEU A 127 -2.20 2.80 -17.11
CA LEU A 127 -1.33 2.09 -16.16
C LEU A 127 0.12 2.61 -16.21
N ILE A 128 0.63 2.94 -17.41
CA ILE A 128 1.96 3.55 -17.57
C ILE A 128 1.96 4.97 -17.01
N SER A 129 0.93 5.76 -17.32
CA SER A 129 0.81 7.14 -16.84
C SER A 129 0.73 7.21 -15.32
N GLU A 130 -0.04 6.31 -14.68
CA GLU A 130 -0.17 6.27 -13.23
C GLU A 130 1.08 5.72 -12.54
N MET A 131 1.86 4.83 -13.18
CA MET A 131 3.18 4.46 -12.66
C MET A 131 4.09 5.69 -12.54
N GLU A 132 4.00 6.64 -13.45
CA GLU A 132 4.80 7.86 -13.43
C GLU A 132 4.26 8.90 -12.42
N ARG A 133 2.93 8.98 -12.26
CA ARG A 133 2.28 9.94 -11.37
C ARG A 133 2.28 9.51 -9.91
N GLU A 134 1.94 8.25 -9.64
CA GLU A 134 1.73 7.75 -8.28
C GLU A 134 3.01 7.21 -7.62
N PHE A 135 4.00 6.78 -8.40
CA PHE A 135 5.23 6.21 -7.86
C PHE A 135 6.43 7.11 -8.15
N HIS A 136 7.12 7.50 -7.09
CA HIS A 136 8.37 8.26 -7.16
C HIS A 136 9.49 7.45 -7.82
N GLU A 137 10.59 8.10 -8.18
CA GLU A 137 11.75 7.43 -8.77
C GLU A 137 12.40 6.39 -7.86
N ASP A 138 12.26 6.54 -6.56
CA ASP A 138 12.71 5.58 -5.54
C ASP A 138 11.78 4.37 -5.39
N GLY A 139 10.62 4.37 -6.05
CA GLY A 139 9.60 3.32 -6.04
C GLY A 139 8.55 3.48 -4.96
N SER A 140 8.65 4.47 -4.06
CA SER A 140 7.61 4.72 -3.06
C SER A 140 6.37 5.38 -3.69
N ASN A 141 5.17 5.08 -3.16
CA ASN A 141 3.92 5.66 -3.64
C ASN A 141 3.66 7.04 -3.01
N PHE A 142 3.07 7.94 -3.78
CA PHE A 142 2.85 9.33 -3.42
C PHE A 142 1.74 9.57 -2.38
N GLU A 143 0.95 8.56 -2.02
CA GLU A 143 -0.16 8.71 -1.06
C GLU A 143 0.28 8.76 0.41
N ALA A 144 1.58 8.60 0.68
CA ALA A 144 2.18 8.68 2.02
C ALA A 144 1.60 7.68 3.05
N SER A 145 1.12 6.53 2.57
CA SER A 145 0.69 5.40 3.39
C SER A 145 1.36 4.11 2.92
N THR A 146 1.86 3.32 3.87
CA THR A 146 2.49 2.03 3.55
C THR A 146 1.48 0.98 3.07
N SER A 147 0.24 1.02 3.55
CA SER A 147 -0.83 0.12 3.10
C SER A 147 -1.29 0.45 1.69
N TYR A 148 -1.54 1.72 1.39
CA TYR A 148 -1.94 2.15 0.05
C TYR A 148 -0.82 1.98 -0.97
N HIS A 149 0.44 2.13 -0.56
CA HIS A 149 1.57 1.72 -1.39
C HIS A 149 1.48 0.24 -1.80
N CYS A 150 1.16 -0.66 -0.86
CA CYS A 150 1.02 -2.08 -1.16
C CYS A 150 -0.16 -2.35 -2.11
N LEU A 151 -1.32 -1.72 -1.89
CA LEU A 151 -2.50 -1.85 -2.76
C LEU A 151 -2.18 -1.39 -4.19
N SER A 152 -1.62 -0.18 -4.35
CA SER A 152 -1.24 0.36 -5.67
C SER A 152 -0.18 -0.52 -6.36
N THR A 153 0.77 -1.07 -5.59
CA THR A 153 1.78 -2.02 -6.12
C THR A 153 1.14 -3.32 -6.61
N GLU A 154 0.15 -3.88 -5.89
CA GLU A 154 -0.63 -5.05 -6.34
C GLU A 154 -1.34 -4.77 -7.67
N ILE A 155 -2.04 -3.63 -7.79
CA ILE A 155 -2.77 -3.28 -9.00
C ILE A 155 -1.81 -3.17 -10.20
N MET A 156 -0.71 -2.44 -10.04
CA MET A 156 0.32 -2.28 -11.09
C MET A 156 0.89 -3.63 -11.51
N MET A 157 1.27 -4.45 -10.55
CA MET A 157 1.92 -5.75 -10.80
C MET A 157 0.98 -6.72 -11.51
N TYR A 158 -0.22 -6.96 -10.98
CA TYR A 158 -1.12 -7.96 -11.55
C TYR A 158 -1.66 -7.52 -12.91
N SER A 159 -2.00 -6.24 -13.08
CA SER A 159 -2.47 -5.71 -14.36
C SER A 159 -1.38 -5.80 -15.43
N ALA A 160 -0.14 -5.45 -15.12
CA ALA A 160 0.96 -5.54 -16.07
C ALA A 160 1.28 -6.99 -16.45
N CYS A 161 1.26 -7.92 -15.47
CA CYS A 161 1.47 -9.35 -15.72
C CYS A 161 0.36 -9.93 -16.61
N LEU A 162 -0.89 -9.54 -16.40
CA LEU A 162 -2.01 -9.96 -17.26
C LEU A 162 -1.80 -9.47 -18.70
N CYS A 163 -1.44 -8.20 -18.86
CA CYS A 163 -1.16 -7.62 -20.19
C CYS A 163 -0.02 -8.34 -20.93
N ARG A 164 1.02 -8.79 -20.22
CA ARG A 164 2.11 -9.58 -20.85
C ARG A 164 1.64 -10.90 -21.43
N ASN A 165 0.63 -11.51 -20.83
CA ASN A 165 0.15 -12.84 -21.17
C ASN A 165 -0.95 -12.85 -22.25
N ILE A 166 -1.37 -11.69 -22.77
CA ILE A 166 -2.31 -11.64 -23.92
C ILE A 166 -1.69 -12.28 -25.16
N THR A 167 -2.54 -12.91 -25.97
CA THR A 167 -2.10 -13.68 -27.16
C THR A 167 -1.44 -12.78 -28.20
N VAL A 168 -0.58 -13.38 -29.04
CA VAL A 168 0.06 -12.65 -30.16
C VAL A 168 -0.99 -12.06 -31.11
N GLU A 169 -2.06 -12.82 -31.39
CA GLU A 169 -3.17 -12.33 -32.20
C GLU A 169 -3.82 -11.07 -31.59
N ARG A 170 -4.12 -11.11 -30.30
CA ARG A 170 -4.68 -9.96 -29.58
C ARG A 170 -3.77 -8.75 -29.64
N ARG A 171 -2.45 -8.92 -29.50
CA ARG A 171 -1.47 -7.84 -29.63
C ARG A 171 -1.49 -7.19 -31.01
N GLN A 172 -1.71 -7.96 -32.10
CA GLN A 172 -1.82 -7.40 -33.44
C GLN A 172 -3.10 -6.58 -33.60
N ASN A 173 -4.21 -7.00 -33.02
CA ASN A 173 -5.46 -6.25 -33.01
C ASN A 173 -5.30 -4.93 -32.24
N LEU A 174 -4.62 -4.97 -31.10
CA LEU A 174 -4.33 -3.79 -30.26
C LEU A 174 -3.44 -2.74 -30.95
N LYS A 175 -2.76 -3.04 -32.05
CA LYS A 175 -2.08 -2.00 -32.85
C LYS A 175 -3.03 -1.13 -33.64
N LYS A 176 -4.29 -1.53 -33.79
CA LYS A 176 -5.31 -0.93 -34.66
C LYS A 176 -6.56 -0.51 -33.90
N TYR A 177 -6.48 -0.36 -32.57
CA TYR A 177 -7.62 0.07 -31.78
C TYR A 177 -8.18 1.42 -32.26
N LYS A 178 -9.45 1.66 -31.93
CA LYS A 178 -10.17 2.87 -32.36
C LYS A 178 -10.42 3.78 -31.16
N LYS A 179 -9.84 4.99 -31.22
CA LYS A 179 -9.92 5.98 -30.13
C LYS A 179 -11.33 6.47 -29.83
N GLU A 180 -12.22 6.47 -30.83
CA GLU A 180 -13.59 6.95 -30.72
C GLU A 180 -14.45 6.21 -29.68
N TYR A 181 -14.01 5.07 -29.22
CA TYR A 181 -14.68 4.34 -28.13
C TYR A 181 -14.42 4.93 -26.74
N ILE A 182 -13.35 5.74 -26.58
CA ILE A 182 -13.05 6.44 -25.31
C ILE A 182 -13.40 7.92 -25.48
N LYS A 183 -14.57 8.30 -24.97
CA LYS A 183 -15.17 9.63 -25.23
C LYS A 183 -14.87 10.66 -24.16
N ASN A 184 -14.54 10.24 -22.96
CA ASN A 184 -14.28 11.09 -21.79
C ASN A 184 -12.78 11.23 -21.57
N ALA A 185 -12.35 12.32 -20.92
CA ALA A 185 -10.98 12.48 -20.46
C ALA A 185 -10.68 11.49 -19.29
N PRO A 186 -9.44 10.97 -19.24
CA PRO A 186 -8.36 11.14 -20.22
C PRO A 186 -8.66 10.42 -21.53
N TYR A 187 -8.18 10.97 -22.64
CA TYR A 187 -8.46 10.42 -23.95
C TYR A 187 -7.42 9.38 -24.34
N LEU A 188 -7.87 8.29 -24.96
CA LEU A 188 -6.98 7.32 -25.57
C LEU A 188 -6.16 7.97 -26.70
N GLN A 189 -4.83 7.83 -26.63
CA GLN A 189 -3.90 8.36 -27.63
C GLN A 189 -3.73 7.37 -28.79
N ASP A 190 -3.12 7.81 -29.89
CA ASP A 190 -2.74 6.91 -30.97
C ASP A 190 -1.66 5.91 -30.48
N TYR A 191 -1.65 4.72 -31.08
CA TYR A 191 -0.66 3.71 -30.78
C TYR A 191 0.77 4.23 -30.96
N ASP A 192 1.53 4.24 -29.89
CA ASP A 192 2.92 4.68 -29.88
C ASP A 192 3.82 3.56 -29.36
N ARG A 193 4.68 3.04 -30.23
CA ARG A 193 5.67 2.01 -29.89
C ARG A 193 6.67 2.41 -28.79
N GLN A 194 6.90 3.71 -28.60
CA GLN A 194 7.82 4.19 -27.58
C GLN A 194 7.19 4.13 -26.19
N LYS A 195 5.87 4.24 -26.11
CA LYS A 195 5.13 4.13 -24.84
C LYS A 195 4.89 2.67 -24.45
N PHE A 196 4.32 1.87 -25.35
CA PHE A 196 4.14 0.44 -25.13
C PHE A 196 4.28 -0.30 -26.47
N ASN A 197 5.02 -1.40 -26.48
CA ASN A 197 5.40 -2.07 -27.71
C ASN A 197 4.79 -3.47 -27.82
N MET A 198 3.76 -3.62 -28.63
CA MET A 198 3.05 -4.88 -28.85
C MET A 198 3.87 -5.95 -29.58
N ASP A 199 5.01 -5.57 -30.20
CA ASP A 199 5.92 -6.51 -30.86
C ASP A 199 6.93 -7.13 -29.89
N ASN A 200 7.13 -6.54 -28.72
CA ASN A 200 8.04 -7.03 -27.71
C ASN A 200 7.36 -8.07 -26.81
N GLU A 201 8.14 -8.95 -26.23
CA GLU A 201 7.71 -9.84 -25.16
C GLU A 201 7.26 -9.00 -23.95
N ASP A 202 8.06 -8.00 -23.57
CA ASP A 202 7.71 -7.00 -22.58
C ASP A 202 7.03 -5.81 -23.27
N ILE A 203 5.71 -5.72 -23.12
CA ILE A 203 4.89 -4.68 -23.74
C ILE A 203 5.20 -3.30 -23.15
N PHE A 204 5.42 -3.25 -21.83
CA PHE A 204 5.69 -2.03 -21.07
C PHE A 204 7.15 -1.60 -21.20
N PRO A 205 7.46 -0.29 -21.09
CA PRO A 205 8.82 0.20 -21.13
C PRO A 205 9.66 -0.29 -19.94
N VAL A 206 10.97 -0.38 -20.12
CA VAL A 206 11.90 -0.86 -19.08
C VAL A 206 11.79 -0.03 -17.80
N GLN A 207 11.56 1.27 -17.90
CA GLN A 207 11.39 2.18 -16.76
C GLN A 207 10.18 1.81 -15.89
N PHE A 208 9.08 1.35 -16.49
CA PHE A 208 7.92 0.84 -15.77
C PHE A 208 8.30 -0.34 -14.86
N TRP A 209 8.99 -1.33 -15.42
CA TRP A 209 9.42 -2.51 -14.66
C TRP A 209 10.46 -2.18 -13.58
N GLN A 210 11.40 -1.27 -13.89
CA GLN A 210 12.37 -0.82 -12.90
C GLN A 210 11.71 -0.14 -11.71
N ARG A 211 10.69 0.69 -11.95
CA ARG A 211 9.93 1.36 -10.89
C ARG A 211 9.09 0.38 -10.08
N LEU A 212 8.45 -0.60 -10.74
CA LEU A 212 7.71 -1.67 -10.08
C LEU A 212 8.62 -2.52 -9.17
N VAL A 213 9.83 -2.88 -9.62
CA VAL A 213 10.80 -3.63 -8.79
C VAL A 213 11.21 -2.79 -7.57
N LYS A 214 11.42 -1.49 -7.71
CA LYS A 214 11.69 -0.60 -6.59
C LYS A 214 10.50 -0.51 -5.62
N ALA A 215 9.27 -0.48 -6.13
CA ALA A 215 8.07 -0.49 -5.31
C ALA A 215 7.95 -1.79 -4.49
N LEU A 216 8.23 -2.94 -5.09
CA LEU A 216 8.30 -4.22 -4.40
C LEU A 216 9.44 -4.27 -3.36
N GLN A 217 10.60 -3.65 -3.68
CA GLN A 217 11.71 -3.54 -2.74
C GLN A 217 11.35 -2.69 -1.53
N PHE A 218 10.60 -1.60 -1.72
CA PHE A 218 10.07 -0.79 -0.62
C PHE A 218 9.24 -1.65 0.35
N VAL A 219 8.32 -2.49 -0.15
CA VAL A 219 7.52 -3.39 0.70
C VAL A 219 8.42 -4.30 1.53
N LYS A 220 9.45 -4.90 0.92
CA LYS A 220 10.42 -5.74 1.63
C LYS A 220 11.14 -4.96 2.74
N ASP A 221 11.58 -3.74 2.44
CA ASP A 221 12.39 -2.94 3.35
C ASP A 221 11.61 -2.40 4.54
N ILE A 222 10.29 -2.17 4.41
CA ILE A 222 9.42 -1.79 5.53
C ILE A 222 8.84 -2.98 6.29
N SER A 223 8.99 -4.21 5.79
CA SER A 223 8.47 -5.43 6.43
C SER A 223 9.42 -6.00 7.47
N ASP A 224 8.86 -6.74 8.41
CA ASP A 224 9.61 -7.63 9.29
C ASP A 224 9.96 -8.97 8.61
N THR A 225 10.52 -9.90 9.36
CA THR A 225 10.92 -11.24 8.88
C THR A 225 9.73 -12.13 8.50
N GLU A 226 8.55 -11.85 9.03
CA GLU A 226 7.30 -12.56 8.74
C GLU A 226 6.55 -11.97 7.53
N GLY A 227 7.05 -10.87 6.97
CA GLY A 227 6.42 -10.14 5.85
C GLY A 227 5.33 -9.16 6.27
N CYS A 228 5.25 -8.82 7.57
CA CYS A 228 4.32 -7.82 8.07
C CYS A 228 4.91 -6.42 7.94
N ILE A 229 4.21 -5.54 7.23
CA ILE A 229 4.66 -4.16 7.01
C ILE A 229 4.55 -3.31 8.28
N GLN A 230 5.47 -2.34 8.43
CA GLN A 230 5.30 -1.27 9.40
C GLN A 230 4.21 -0.32 8.92
N GLN A 231 3.22 -0.04 9.76
CA GLN A 231 2.15 0.92 9.45
C GLN A 231 2.68 2.36 9.54
N ILE A 232 2.42 3.14 8.50
CA ILE A 232 2.60 4.59 8.44
C ILE A 232 1.45 5.12 7.59
N GLY A 233 0.69 6.09 8.13
CA GLY A 233 -0.53 6.57 7.49
C GLY A 233 -1.71 5.59 7.58
N ASP A 234 -2.68 5.79 6.72
CA ASP A 234 -3.94 5.04 6.69
C ASP A 234 -3.79 3.57 6.31
N MET A 235 -4.72 2.76 6.80
CA MET A 235 -4.89 1.36 6.43
C MET A 235 -6.36 0.95 6.51
N ASP A 236 -6.95 0.58 5.39
CA ASP A 236 -8.30 0.03 5.29
C ASP A 236 -8.34 -1.49 5.13
N SER A 237 -7.17 -2.15 5.15
CA SER A 237 -7.00 -3.59 4.87
C SER A 237 -7.37 -4.01 3.43
N GLY A 238 -7.40 -3.05 2.51
CA GLY A 238 -7.68 -3.28 1.09
C GLY A 238 -6.62 -4.15 0.42
N ARG A 239 -7.07 -4.96 -0.51
CA ARG A 239 -6.28 -5.80 -1.42
C ARG A 239 -6.90 -5.73 -2.80
N PHE A 240 -6.06 -5.66 -3.84
CA PHE A 240 -6.58 -5.78 -5.20
C PHE A 240 -7.00 -7.23 -5.48
N LEU A 241 -6.09 -8.18 -5.25
CA LEU A 241 -6.37 -9.62 -5.36
C LEU A 241 -6.00 -10.32 -4.05
N LYS A 242 -6.94 -11.03 -3.46
CA LYS A 242 -6.74 -11.71 -2.17
C LYS A 242 -6.38 -13.18 -2.36
N LEU A 243 -5.18 -13.44 -2.88
CA LEU A 243 -4.75 -14.77 -3.30
C LEU A 243 -4.13 -15.62 -2.18
N SER A 244 -3.43 -14.99 -1.25
CA SER A 244 -2.67 -15.68 -0.21
C SER A 244 -2.88 -14.99 1.15
N PRO A 245 -4.10 -15.05 1.71
CA PRO A 245 -4.37 -14.47 3.02
C PRO A 245 -3.61 -15.24 4.11
N SER A 246 -2.96 -14.51 5.02
CA SER A 246 -2.37 -15.07 6.22
C SER A 246 -3.38 -15.02 7.37
N PHE A 247 -3.78 -16.16 7.89
CA PHE A 247 -4.75 -16.22 8.99
C PHE A 247 -4.49 -17.37 9.95
N VAL A 248 -4.96 -17.21 11.18
CA VAL A 248 -4.97 -18.26 12.19
C VAL A 248 -6.42 -18.59 12.59
N LYS A 249 -6.70 -19.87 12.81
CA LYS A 249 -7.97 -20.32 13.36
C LYS A 249 -7.96 -20.12 14.87
N ILE A 250 -8.89 -19.32 15.40
CA ILE A 250 -8.91 -18.86 16.79
C ILE A 250 -10.32 -19.00 17.39
N SER A 251 -10.41 -19.36 18.68
CA SER A 251 -11.70 -19.40 19.37
C SER A 251 -12.29 -18.00 19.58
N GLY A 252 -13.61 -17.90 19.66
CA GLY A 252 -14.29 -16.64 19.98
C GLY A 252 -13.83 -16.02 21.31
N ILE A 253 -13.50 -16.87 22.31
CA ILE A 253 -12.96 -16.42 23.59
C ILE A 253 -11.59 -15.75 23.39
N ASP A 254 -10.68 -16.41 22.69
CA ASP A 254 -9.33 -15.90 22.48
C ASP A 254 -9.34 -14.66 21.57
N LEU A 255 -10.21 -14.65 20.54
CA LEU A 255 -10.40 -13.50 19.68
C LEU A 255 -10.87 -12.26 20.47
N ARG A 256 -11.82 -12.45 21.40
CA ARG A 256 -12.29 -11.38 22.28
C ARG A 256 -11.23 -10.94 23.31
N ASN A 257 -10.38 -11.85 23.78
CA ASN A 257 -9.25 -11.48 24.64
C ASN A 257 -8.20 -10.68 23.87
N LYS A 258 -8.03 -10.97 22.58
CA LYS A 258 -7.10 -10.27 21.69
C LYS A 258 -7.61 -8.86 21.30
N TYR A 259 -8.90 -8.73 20.97
CA TYR A 259 -9.47 -7.48 20.43
C TYR A 259 -10.38 -6.76 21.45
N LEU A 260 -10.10 -5.48 21.68
CA LEU A 260 -10.79 -4.66 22.69
C LEU A 260 -12.25 -4.33 22.38
N HIS A 261 -12.59 -4.24 21.07
CA HIS A 261 -13.90 -3.78 20.60
C HIS A 261 -14.97 -4.89 20.53
N LEU A 262 -14.60 -6.15 20.77
CA LEU A 262 -15.54 -7.26 20.66
C LEU A 262 -16.41 -7.41 21.92
N VAL A 263 -17.73 -7.46 21.70
CA VAL A 263 -18.73 -7.56 22.76
C VAL A 263 -18.91 -9.01 23.22
N ARG A 264 -19.12 -9.21 24.52
CA ARG A 264 -19.41 -10.52 25.09
C ARG A 264 -20.78 -11.05 24.64
N LYS A 265 -20.77 -12.12 23.85
CA LYS A 265 -21.98 -12.91 23.49
C LYS A 265 -21.63 -14.40 23.60
N ALA A 266 -22.43 -15.16 24.35
CA ALA A 266 -22.17 -16.58 24.60
C ALA A 266 -22.09 -17.44 23.32
N ILE A 267 -22.86 -17.09 22.28
CA ILE A 267 -22.82 -17.77 20.98
C ILE A 267 -21.49 -17.52 20.26
N PHE A 268 -20.93 -16.31 20.39
CA PHE A 268 -19.64 -15.95 19.80
C PHE A 268 -18.50 -16.78 20.40
N ASP A 269 -18.48 -16.97 21.70
CA ASP A 269 -17.42 -17.67 22.44
C ASP A 269 -17.24 -19.14 22.01
N LYS A 270 -18.33 -19.80 21.57
CA LYS A 270 -18.35 -21.23 21.20
C LYS A 270 -17.91 -21.48 19.74
N LYS A 271 -17.79 -20.44 18.92
CA LYS A 271 -17.43 -20.57 17.50
C LYS A 271 -15.93 -20.42 17.30
N MET A 272 -15.45 -21.01 16.22
CA MET A 272 -14.11 -20.76 15.68
C MET A 272 -14.21 -19.71 14.59
N TYR A 273 -13.19 -18.84 14.52
CA TYR A 273 -13.07 -17.76 13.56
C TYR A 273 -11.72 -17.83 12.87
N PHE A 274 -11.60 -17.18 11.73
CA PHE A 274 -10.35 -16.95 11.05
C PHE A 274 -9.91 -15.51 11.31
N ASP A 275 -8.80 -15.36 12.05
CA ASP A 275 -8.20 -14.06 12.31
C ASP A 275 -7.08 -13.82 11.30
N GLU A 276 -7.36 -12.97 10.32
CA GLU A 276 -6.43 -12.63 9.26
C GLU A 276 -5.42 -11.60 9.74
N ASP A 277 -4.15 -11.81 9.39
CA ASP A 277 -3.10 -10.81 9.54
C ASP A 277 -3.14 -9.84 8.35
N MET A 278 -3.79 -8.70 8.57
CA MET A 278 -3.97 -7.67 7.55
C MET A 278 -2.68 -6.93 7.19
N LEU A 279 -1.63 -7.04 8.02
CA LEU A 279 -0.34 -6.41 7.76
C LEU A 279 0.61 -7.29 6.95
N ASN A 280 0.28 -8.57 6.74
CA ASN A 280 1.14 -9.50 6.02
C ASN A 280 1.05 -9.29 4.51
N PHE A 281 2.17 -8.89 3.89
CA PHE A 281 2.35 -8.70 2.45
C PHE A 281 3.48 -9.56 1.89
N SER A 282 3.73 -10.71 2.49
CA SER A 282 4.76 -11.67 2.07
C SER A 282 4.66 -12.04 0.59
N HIS A 283 3.46 -12.06 0.01
CA HIS A 283 3.24 -12.33 -1.42
C HIS A 283 3.90 -11.28 -2.34
N LEU A 284 3.95 -9.99 -1.95
CA LEU A 284 4.67 -8.95 -2.71
C LEU A 284 6.18 -9.13 -2.59
N ILE A 285 6.68 -9.48 -1.40
CA ILE A 285 8.11 -9.77 -1.18
C ILE A 285 8.54 -10.98 -2.02
N GLN A 286 7.70 -12.01 -2.07
CA GLN A 286 7.95 -13.19 -2.89
C GLN A 286 7.91 -12.84 -4.39
N SER A 287 7.01 -11.98 -4.81
CA SER A 287 6.96 -11.45 -6.17
C SER A 287 8.26 -10.74 -6.55
N LEU A 288 8.85 -9.95 -5.65
CA LEU A 288 10.16 -9.34 -5.87
C LEU A 288 11.23 -10.40 -6.18
N HIS A 289 11.27 -11.50 -5.42
CA HIS A 289 12.22 -12.59 -5.70
C HIS A 289 11.98 -13.21 -7.06
N ASN A 290 10.72 -13.42 -7.46
CA ASN A 290 10.37 -13.95 -8.77
C ASN A 290 10.79 -13.00 -9.91
N PHE A 291 10.66 -11.69 -9.73
CA PHE A 291 11.14 -10.70 -10.70
C PHE A 291 12.66 -10.61 -10.79
N GLN A 292 13.38 -10.95 -9.73
CA GLN A 292 14.85 -10.88 -9.68
C GLN A 292 15.55 -12.20 -10.03
N SER A 293 14.88 -13.35 -9.88
CA SER A 293 15.46 -14.68 -10.11
C SER A 293 14.75 -15.43 -11.23
N CYS A 294 15.46 -15.68 -12.35
CA CYS A 294 14.92 -16.47 -13.48
C CYS A 294 14.79 -17.98 -13.23
N CYS A 295 15.22 -18.50 -12.09
CA CYS A 295 15.52 -19.93 -11.97
C CYS A 295 14.54 -20.75 -11.12
N ASN A 296 13.70 -20.12 -10.31
CA ASN A 296 12.73 -20.85 -9.50
C ASN A 296 11.36 -20.21 -9.64
N VAL A 297 10.54 -20.80 -10.48
CA VAL A 297 9.10 -20.52 -10.48
C VAL A 297 8.57 -20.99 -9.13
N ASP A 298 8.17 -20.05 -8.30
CA ASP A 298 7.42 -20.37 -7.11
C ASP A 298 6.09 -21.04 -7.51
N ASN A 299 5.86 -22.24 -7.01
CA ASN A 299 4.63 -23.00 -7.27
C ASN A 299 3.42 -22.46 -6.49
N SER A 300 3.55 -21.33 -5.80
CA SER A 300 2.41 -20.63 -5.22
C SER A 300 1.48 -20.08 -6.30
N ILE A 301 0.22 -19.85 -5.94
CA ILE A 301 -0.77 -19.22 -6.83
C ILE A 301 -0.24 -17.87 -7.36
N ASN A 302 0.40 -17.10 -6.50
CA ASN A 302 0.99 -15.83 -6.86
C ASN A 302 2.14 -15.99 -7.88
N GLY A 303 3.00 -16.99 -7.71
CA GLY A 303 4.07 -17.31 -8.66
C GLY A 303 3.54 -17.76 -10.03
N MET A 304 2.44 -18.50 -10.07
CA MET A 304 1.80 -18.91 -11.33
C MET A 304 1.26 -17.71 -12.13
N ILE A 305 0.70 -16.70 -11.45
CA ILE A 305 0.17 -15.50 -12.09
C ILE A 305 1.29 -14.60 -12.60
N ILE A 306 2.39 -14.50 -11.85
CA ILE A 306 3.51 -13.59 -12.14
C ILE A 306 4.58 -14.26 -13.03
N HIS A 307 4.36 -15.47 -13.52
CA HIS A 307 5.35 -16.24 -14.26
C HIS A 307 6.17 -15.39 -15.24
N GLN A 308 7.46 -15.22 -14.95
CA GLN A 308 8.39 -14.41 -15.74
C GLN A 308 9.42 -15.28 -16.45
N ARG A 309 9.60 -15.04 -17.75
CA ARG A 309 10.62 -15.72 -18.57
C ARG A 309 11.96 -14.99 -18.60
N ARG A 310 12.04 -13.75 -18.10
CA ARG A 310 13.26 -12.93 -18.16
C ARG A 310 13.57 -12.28 -16.81
N LYS A 311 14.86 -12.22 -16.52
CA LYS A 311 15.42 -11.49 -15.40
C LYS A 311 15.29 -9.98 -15.65
N LEU A 312 14.59 -9.26 -14.78
CA LEU A 312 14.62 -7.81 -14.82
C LEU A 312 16.00 -7.29 -14.34
N PRO A 313 16.49 -6.18 -14.88
CA PRO A 313 17.77 -5.65 -14.47
C PRO A 313 17.76 -5.33 -12.96
N TYR A 314 18.82 -5.77 -12.27
CA TYR A 314 19.02 -5.47 -10.85
C TYR A 314 19.08 -3.95 -10.65
N VAL A 315 18.23 -3.43 -9.77
CA VAL A 315 18.25 -2.01 -9.40
C VAL A 315 19.17 -1.86 -8.18
N ASN A 316 20.34 -1.26 -8.39
CA ASN A 316 21.22 -0.88 -7.29
C ASN A 316 20.56 0.28 -6.53
N LEU A 317 20.07 0.02 -5.32
CA LEU A 317 19.71 1.06 -4.37
C LEU A 317 21.03 1.66 -3.86
N CYS A 318 21.24 2.95 -4.08
CA CYS A 318 22.48 3.64 -3.72
C CYS A 318 22.78 3.46 -2.24
N LYS A 319 23.90 2.78 -1.95
CA LYS A 319 24.52 2.79 -0.62
C LYS A 319 25.40 4.02 -0.56
N GLU A 320 24.96 5.08 0.11
CA GLU A 320 25.80 6.22 0.39
C GLU A 320 26.53 6.01 1.71
N SER A 321 27.86 6.17 1.70
CA SER A 321 28.69 6.29 2.89
C SER A 321 28.86 7.77 3.23
N SER A 322 28.39 8.21 4.39
CA SER A 322 28.65 9.55 4.93
C SER A 322 29.71 9.50 6.04
N ASN A 323 30.47 10.58 6.19
CA ASN A 323 31.48 10.71 7.24
C ASN A 323 30.83 10.82 8.63
N SER A 324 31.33 10.07 9.61
CA SER A 324 30.77 9.89 10.95
C SER A 324 30.84 11.11 11.90
N HIS A 325 31.34 12.26 11.46
CA HIS A 325 31.54 13.43 12.35
C HIS A 325 30.58 14.60 12.08
N ASP A 326 29.74 14.52 11.07
CA ASP A 326 28.88 15.64 10.66
C ASP A 326 27.64 15.81 11.55
N LEU A 327 27.11 14.75 12.18
CA LEU A 327 25.96 14.85 13.07
C LEU A 327 26.20 15.79 14.25
N VAL A 328 27.34 15.64 14.93
CA VAL A 328 27.69 16.48 16.12
C VAL A 328 27.81 17.94 15.72
N ARG A 329 28.52 18.23 14.64
CA ARG A 329 28.73 19.60 14.13
C ARG A 329 27.40 20.25 13.74
N ILE A 330 26.56 19.58 12.97
CA ILE A 330 25.27 20.14 12.54
C ILE A 330 24.33 20.31 13.74
N LYS A 331 24.36 19.39 14.71
CA LYS A 331 23.63 19.52 15.97
C LYS A 331 24.06 20.79 16.73
N GLU A 332 25.34 21.01 16.88
CA GLU A 332 25.88 22.20 17.55
C GLU A 332 25.49 23.49 16.82
N ASP A 333 25.60 23.52 15.50
CA ASP A 333 25.15 24.65 14.67
C ASP A 333 23.65 24.98 14.83
N ILE A 334 22.81 23.97 15.02
CA ILE A 334 21.38 24.15 15.31
C ILE A 334 21.21 24.70 16.72
N LEU A 335 21.84 24.10 17.71
CA LEU A 335 21.70 24.49 19.12
C LEU A 335 22.14 25.93 19.36
N CYS A 336 23.23 26.39 18.73
CA CYS A 336 23.67 27.78 18.81
C CYS A 336 22.66 28.80 18.26
N LYS A 337 21.73 28.39 17.40
CA LYS A 337 20.73 29.26 16.79
C LYS A 337 19.37 29.25 17.52
N LEU A 338 19.18 28.32 18.48
CA LEU A 338 17.94 28.24 19.23
C LEU A 338 17.80 29.37 20.24
N SER A 339 16.60 29.95 20.32
CA SER A 339 16.28 30.96 21.33
C SER A 339 16.09 30.32 22.72
N ASN A 340 16.22 31.12 23.79
CA ASN A 340 16.18 30.66 25.18
C ASN A 340 14.86 29.99 25.61
N ASN A 341 13.78 30.08 24.83
CA ASN A 341 12.50 29.45 25.10
C ASN A 341 12.37 28.03 24.50
N TYR A 342 13.41 27.52 23.84
CA TYR A 342 13.44 26.11 23.42
C TYR A 342 13.77 25.21 24.60
N THR A 343 13.04 24.12 24.70
CA THR A 343 13.27 23.04 25.65
C THR A 343 13.68 21.78 24.93
N SER A 344 14.29 20.82 25.63
CA SER A 344 14.63 19.52 25.07
C SER A 344 13.97 18.40 25.84
N ILE A 345 13.60 17.34 25.13
CA ILE A 345 13.08 16.09 25.69
C ILE A 345 13.91 14.94 25.11
N SER A 346 14.43 14.09 25.99
CA SER A 346 15.28 12.98 25.61
C SER A 346 14.65 11.62 25.89
N TYR A 347 14.97 10.66 25.04
CA TYR A 347 14.60 9.26 25.16
C TYR A 347 15.81 8.40 24.79
N ASP A 348 16.13 7.44 25.65
CA ASP A 348 17.21 6.47 25.42
C ASP A 348 16.62 5.05 25.37
N PHE A 349 17.05 4.28 24.35
CA PHE A 349 16.65 2.89 24.14
C PHE A 349 17.92 2.03 24.12
N PRO A 350 18.25 1.39 25.26
CA PRO A 350 19.46 0.59 25.40
C PRO A 350 19.36 -0.73 24.64
N SER A 351 20.53 -1.24 24.22
CA SER A 351 20.77 -2.56 23.66
C SER A 351 21.91 -3.25 24.38
N ASN A 352 22.03 -4.55 24.19
CA ASN A 352 23.11 -5.38 24.73
C ASN A 352 24.44 -5.23 23.93
N GLY A 353 24.62 -4.14 23.24
CA GLY A 353 25.81 -3.82 22.43
C GLY A 353 25.74 -4.36 20.99
N ASN A 354 26.70 -3.93 20.17
CA ASN A 354 26.80 -4.29 18.73
C ASN A 354 25.55 -3.89 17.90
N LEU A 355 24.87 -2.82 18.31
CA LEU A 355 23.64 -2.37 17.65
C LEU A 355 23.87 -1.95 16.19
N LEU A 356 25.08 -1.48 15.87
CA LEU A 356 25.43 -1.00 14.52
C LEU A 356 26.09 -2.07 13.65
N ASP A 357 26.20 -3.31 14.12
CA ASP A 357 26.80 -4.39 13.34
C ASP A 357 25.97 -4.68 12.09
N GLY A 358 26.58 -4.53 10.90
CA GLY A 358 25.91 -4.68 9.61
C GLY A 358 24.95 -3.53 9.26
N LEU A 359 25.07 -2.35 9.90
CA LEU A 359 24.19 -1.21 9.66
C LEU A 359 24.15 -0.82 8.18
N GLN A 360 22.96 -0.65 7.68
CA GLN A 360 22.63 -0.12 6.36
C GLN A 360 21.62 1.02 6.50
N ILE A 361 21.74 2.02 5.63
CA ILE A 361 20.78 3.13 5.51
C ILE A 361 20.04 2.95 4.19
N ILE A 362 18.72 2.88 4.25
CA ILE A 362 17.84 2.79 3.08
C ILE A 362 16.96 4.05 3.08
N LYS A 363 16.86 4.70 1.92
CA LYS A 363 16.21 6.00 1.79
C LYS A 363 15.10 5.94 0.74
N TYR A 364 13.92 6.40 1.13
CA TYR A 364 12.77 6.63 0.26
C TYR A 364 12.29 8.08 0.41
N PRO A 365 13.06 9.04 -0.13
CA PRO A 365 12.76 10.47 0.04
C PRO A 365 11.42 10.88 -0.58
N GLY A 366 10.97 10.19 -1.63
CA GLY A 366 9.66 10.45 -2.23
C GLY A 366 8.51 10.34 -1.24
N MET A 367 8.47 9.28 -0.43
CA MET A 367 7.50 9.12 0.65
C MET A 367 7.98 9.72 1.98
N GLY A 368 9.25 10.10 2.09
CA GLY A 368 9.86 10.56 3.33
C GLY A 368 10.05 9.45 4.37
N ILE A 369 10.46 8.27 3.93
CA ILE A 369 10.77 7.12 4.78
C ILE A 369 12.28 6.86 4.76
N TYR A 370 12.86 6.76 5.95
CA TYR A 370 14.29 6.47 6.13
C TYR A 370 14.44 5.31 7.09
N ILE A 371 15.23 4.30 6.69
CA ILE A 371 15.38 3.04 7.42
C ILE A 371 16.83 2.83 7.78
N PHE A 372 17.09 2.62 9.07
CA PHE A 372 18.37 2.14 9.58
C PHE A 372 18.18 0.69 9.99
N ALA A 373 18.81 -0.22 9.27
CA ALA A 373 18.70 -1.66 9.49
C ALA A 373 20.07 -2.27 9.79
N SER A 374 20.17 -3.00 10.88
CA SER A 374 21.36 -3.76 11.28
C SER A 374 20.95 -5.19 11.67
N ASN A 375 21.92 -6.01 12.09
CA ASN A 375 21.63 -7.36 12.57
C ASN A 375 20.72 -7.37 13.82
N LYS A 376 20.68 -6.27 14.59
CA LYS A 376 19.96 -6.16 15.87
C LYS A 376 18.91 -5.06 15.92
N MET A 377 18.91 -4.15 14.95
CA MET A 377 18.03 -2.99 14.96
C MET A 377 17.35 -2.79 13.62
N LYS A 378 16.07 -2.41 13.69
CA LYS A 378 15.37 -1.78 12.58
C LYS A 378 14.67 -0.54 13.09
N LEU A 379 15.15 0.62 12.63
CA LEU A 379 14.59 1.94 12.93
C LEU A 379 14.02 2.50 11.63
N ILE A 380 12.72 2.77 11.60
CA ILE A 380 12.02 3.41 10.48
C ILE A 380 11.59 4.79 10.93
N VAL A 381 11.88 5.80 10.13
CA VAL A 381 11.65 7.20 10.43
C VAL A 381 10.81 7.84 9.34
N ARG A 382 9.80 8.62 9.71
CA ARG A 382 8.93 9.38 8.81
C ARG A 382 9.33 10.85 8.81
N CYS A 383 9.75 11.39 7.65
CA CYS A 383 10.03 12.83 7.48
C CYS A 383 9.97 13.20 5.99
N GLY A 384 8.94 13.89 5.57
CA GLY A 384 8.77 14.29 4.16
C GLY A 384 7.42 14.91 3.88
N GLU A 385 7.03 14.90 2.62
CA GLU A 385 5.74 15.44 2.18
C GLU A 385 4.55 14.66 2.75
N VAL A 386 3.40 15.32 2.85
CA VAL A 386 2.15 14.72 3.32
C VAL A 386 1.46 13.84 2.27
N GLY A 387 2.00 13.80 1.06
CA GLY A 387 1.51 12.97 -0.05
C GLY A 387 0.33 13.57 -0.80
N GLN A 388 -0.04 12.90 -1.91
CA GLN A 388 -1.16 13.29 -2.78
C GLN A 388 -1.08 14.76 -3.21
N ASN A 389 0.10 15.22 -3.65
CA ASN A 389 0.36 16.62 -4.07
C ASN A 389 -0.02 17.67 -3.00
N GLY A 390 0.06 17.29 -1.71
CA GLY A 390 -0.27 18.16 -0.58
C GLY A 390 -1.71 18.00 -0.05
N ASN A 391 -2.57 17.19 -0.68
CA ASN A 391 -3.91 16.86 -0.16
C ASN A 391 -3.83 16.08 1.16
N GLY A 392 -2.87 15.17 1.29
CA GLY A 392 -2.64 14.41 2.51
C GLY A 392 -3.80 13.52 2.94
N GLY A 393 -4.53 12.94 1.99
CA GLY A 393 -5.74 12.15 2.27
C GLY A 393 -5.49 10.94 3.14
N HIS A 394 -4.34 10.30 2.96
CA HIS A 394 -3.95 9.09 3.69
C HIS A 394 -2.80 9.29 4.67
N CYS A 395 -2.28 10.52 4.84
CA CYS A 395 -1.25 10.78 5.83
C CYS A 395 -1.84 11.00 7.23
N HIS A 396 -1.02 10.75 8.23
CA HIS A 396 -1.27 11.10 9.62
C HIS A 396 -0.42 12.31 10.04
N ASN A 397 -0.68 12.86 11.23
CA ASN A 397 0.16 13.86 11.86
C ASN A 397 1.36 13.20 12.56
N ASP A 398 2.18 12.53 11.77
CA ASP A 398 3.26 11.63 12.18
C ASP A 398 4.65 12.09 11.72
N GLN A 399 4.80 13.34 11.30
CA GLN A 399 6.10 13.86 10.89
C GLN A 399 7.11 13.78 12.03
N LEU A 400 8.32 13.29 11.71
CA LEU A 400 9.40 12.94 12.63
C LEU A 400 9.08 11.74 13.54
N SER A 401 8.03 10.97 13.27
CA SER A 401 7.74 9.75 14.03
C SER A 401 8.78 8.67 13.75
N VAL A 402 8.86 7.73 14.68
CA VAL A 402 9.74 6.57 14.57
C VAL A 402 9.02 5.29 14.95
N CYS A 403 9.41 4.20 14.27
CA CYS A 403 9.15 2.83 14.68
C CYS A 403 10.48 2.15 14.95
N LEU A 404 10.63 1.47 16.07
CA LEU A 404 11.91 0.92 16.53
C LEU A 404 11.76 -0.51 16.99
N ASN A 405 12.55 -1.39 16.40
CA ASN A 405 12.79 -2.76 16.84
C ASN A 405 14.25 -2.89 17.28
N ILE A 406 14.49 -3.48 18.45
CA ILE A 406 15.83 -3.78 18.97
C ILE A 406 15.82 -5.22 19.49
N ASP A 407 16.82 -6.01 19.11
CA ASP A 407 16.99 -7.41 19.54
C ASP A 407 15.71 -8.27 19.32
N GLY A 408 15.01 -8.06 18.18
CA GLY A 408 13.77 -8.74 17.82
C GLY A 408 12.52 -8.27 18.59
N LYS A 409 12.66 -7.26 19.47
CA LYS A 409 11.54 -6.70 20.23
C LYS A 409 11.10 -5.37 19.63
N GLN A 410 9.79 -5.24 19.40
CA GLN A 410 9.23 -3.97 18.98
C GLN A 410 9.14 -3.01 20.17
N ILE A 411 10.00 -1.99 20.19
CA ILE A 411 10.12 -1.01 21.27
C ILE A 411 9.17 0.17 21.04
N ILE A 412 9.06 0.65 19.81
CA ILE A 412 8.14 1.71 19.41
C ILE A 412 7.38 1.22 18.19
N LYS A 413 6.04 1.25 18.29
CA LYS A 413 5.10 0.86 17.25
C LYS A 413 4.17 2.02 16.94
N ASP A 414 3.77 2.15 15.68
CA ASP A 414 2.72 3.09 15.28
C ASP A 414 1.34 2.63 15.74
N ALA A 415 0.46 3.57 16.03
CA ALA A 415 -0.91 3.27 16.49
C ALA A 415 -1.79 2.66 15.39
N GLY A 416 -1.43 2.81 14.12
CA GLY A 416 -2.23 2.40 12.98
C GLY A 416 -3.40 3.32 12.70
N SER A 417 -4.44 2.83 12.01
CA SER A 417 -5.52 3.68 11.47
C SER A 417 -6.92 3.40 12.05
N TYR A 418 -7.24 2.19 12.42
CA TYR A 418 -8.47 1.66 13.03
C TYR A 418 -9.72 1.79 12.14
N LEU A 419 -10.37 2.95 12.05
CA LEU A 419 -11.64 3.14 11.34
C LEU A 419 -11.65 4.46 10.54
N TYR A 420 -12.51 4.51 9.51
CA TYR A 420 -12.71 5.70 8.66
C TYR A 420 -14.10 6.32 8.86
N THR A 421 -14.88 6.43 7.79
CA THR A 421 -16.21 7.05 7.77
C THR A 421 -17.22 6.42 8.72
N ALA A 422 -17.03 5.14 9.08
CA ALA A 422 -17.89 4.44 10.06
C ALA A 422 -17.81 5.06 11.47
N ALA A 423 -16.66 5.69 11.80
CA ALA A 423 -16.46 6.37 13.09
C ALA A 423 -15.49 7.56 12.91
N PRO A 424 -15.96 8.72 12.41
CA PRO A 424 -15.15 9.91 12.12
C PRO A 424 -14.26 10.36 13.27
N ASP A 425 -14.76 10.32 14.50
CA ASP A 425 -13.99 10.69 15.69
C ASP A 425 -12.81 9.76 15.91
N LYS A 426 -13.00 8.45 15.67
CA LYS A 426 -11.92 7.46 15.76
C LYS A 426 -10.90 7.63 14.64
N ARG A 427 -11.35 7.94 13.42
CA ARG A 427 -10.47 8.32 12.33
C ARG A 427 -9.56 9.49 12.73
N ASN A 428 -10.15 10.55 13.27
CA ASN A 428 -9.42 11.75 13.71
C ASN A 428 -8.51 11.49 14.91
N GLU A 429 -8.91 10.61 15.85
CA GLU A 429 -8.06 10.18 16.96
C GLU A 429 -6.79 9.47 16.46
N PHE A 430 -6.94 8.50 15.53
CA PHE A 430 -5.81 7.67 15.08
C PHE A 430 -4.88 8.38 14.08
N ARG A 431 -5.32 9.43 13.39
CA ARG A 431 -4.43 10.28 12.57
C ARG A 431 -3.81 11.46 13.32
N SER A 432 -4.16 11.66 14.58
CA SER A 432 -3.73 12.80 15.40
C SER A 432 -2.29 12.65 15.85
N THR A 433 -1.61 13.78 16.06
CA THR A 433 -0.22 13.84 16.55
C THR A 433 0.00 13.03 17.84
N TYR A 434 -1.02 12.93 18.71
CA TYR A 434 -0.88 12.32 20.06
C TYR A 434 -0.66 10.81 20.06
N VAL A 435 -1.10 10.12 19.05
CA VAL A 435 -1.02 8.65 19.01
C VAL A 435 0.29 8.15 18.43
N HIS A 436 1.04 9.03 17.77
CA HIS A 436 2.33 8.70 17.15
C HIS A 436 3.50 9.07 18.07
N PHE A 437 4.61 8.32 17.94
CA PHE A 437 5.84 8.67 18.66
C PHE A 437 6.61 9.77 17.92
N THR A 438 6.06 10.96 17.97
CA THR A 438 6.56 12.19 17.32
C THR A 438 6.64 13.32 18.35
N PRO A 439 7.40 14.43 18.10
CA PRO A 439 7.35 15.59 18.97
C PRO A 439 5.94 16.14 19.13
N GLN A 440 5.55 16.49 20.36
CA GLN A 440 4.18 16.89 20.72
C GLN A 440 4.16 18.21 21.47
N VAL A 441 3.13 19.03 21.21
CA VAL A 441 2.79 20.25 21.95
C VAL A 441 1.33 20.16 22.36
N VAL A 442 1.01 20.42 23.64
CA VAL A 442 -0.35 20.26 24.19
C VAL A 442 -1.36 21.08 23.37
N GLY A 443 -2.43 20.41 22.96
CA GLY A 443 -3.53 21.05 22.23
C GLY A 443 -3.20 21.49 20.79
N LYS A 444 -2.06 21.05 20.22
CA LYS A 444 -1.67 21.41 18.85
C LYS A 444 -1.47 20.16 17.98
N GLU A 445 -2.04 20.22 16.79
CA GLU A 445 -1.84 19.25 15.71
C GLU A 445 -0.78 19.75 14.73
N GLN A 446 -0.01 18.82 14.13
CA GLN A 446 0.99 19.16 13.11
C GLN A 446 0.33 19.78 11.87
N ASN A 447 -0.72 19.15 11.36
CA ASN A 447 -1.58 19.64 10.29
C ASN A 447 -3.03 19.70 10.77
N LEU A 448 -3.83 20.53 10.12
CA LEU A 448 -5.26 20.71 10.42
C LEU A 448 -6.10 20.15 9.27
N TRP A 449 -7.25 19.63 9.60
CA TRP A 449 -8.30 19.18 8.68
C TRP A 449 -9.61 19.90 8.94
N ASP A 450 -10.55 19.83 8.01
CA ASP A 450 -11.89 20.36 8.18
C ASP A 450 -12.74 19.42 9.02
N GLU A 451 -13.74 19.96 9.70
CA GLU A 451 -14.71 19.17 10.43
C GLU A 451 -15.67 18.44 9.47
N GLY A 452 -16.23 17.33 9.94
CA GLY A 452 -17.17 16.52 9.18
C GLY A 452 -16.52 15.59 8.15
N LEU A 453 -17.37 14.99 7.30
CA LEU A 453 -16.93 13.92 6.37
C LEU A 453 -15.94 14.42 5.29
N GLN A 454 -16.06 15.68 4.87
CA GLN A 454 -15.20 16.27 3.84
C GLN A 454 -13.73 16.35 4.29
N GLY A 455 -13.49 16.58 5.58
CA GLY A 455 -12.15 16.68 6.14
C GLY A 455 -11.51 15.35 6.52
N LEU A 456 -12.20 14.20 6.33
CA LEU A 456 -11.63 12.90 6.73
C LEU A 456 -10.45 12.46 5.86
N PHE A 457 -10.44 12.82 4.57
CA PHE A 457 -9.41 12.43 3.61
C PHE A 457 -8.76 13.62 2.92
N SER A 458 -8.59 14.71 3.67
CA SER A 458 -7.84 15.88 3.21
C SER A 458 -7.28 16.68 4.37
N LEU A 459 -6.19 17.38 4.13
CA LEU A 459 -5.66 18.42 5.01
C LEU A 459 -6.05 19.79 4.48
N LYS A 460 -6.23 20.77 5.38
CA LYS A 460 -6.41 22.18 4.96
C LYS A 460 -5.19 22.70 4.21
N LYS A 461 -4.00 22.30 4.65
CA LYS A 461 -2.71 22.70 4.09
C LYS A 461 -1.61 21.92 4.79
N ASP A 462 -0.57 21.54 4.05
CA ASP A 462 0.66 21.06 4.69
C ASP A 462 1.37 22.23 5.41
N ARG A 463 1.32 22.19 6.74
CA ARG A 463 1.98 23.13 7.64
C ARG A 463 3.35 22.65 8.09
N THR A 464 3.60 21.36 7.97
CA THR A 464 4.79 20.72 8.54
C THR A 464 6.05 21.08 7.80
N LYS A 465 6.02 21.06 6.47
CA LYS A 465 7.22 21.29 5.65
C LYS A 465 8.41 20.53 6.20
N ALA A 466 8.22 19.24 6.47
CA ALA A 466 9.20 18.40 7.13
C ALA A 466 10.39 18.13 6.21
N VAL A 467 11.60 18.27 6.75
CA VAL A 467 12.87 18.13 6.02
C VAL A 467 13.92 17.39 6.85
N VAL A 468 14.65 16.49 6.18
CA VAL A 468 15.87 15.88 6.72
C VAL A 468 17.04 16.83 6.51
N LEU A 469 17.69 17.24 7.61
CA LEU A 469 18.84 18.14 7.60
C LEU A 469 20.17 17.37 7.52
N TYR A 470 20.18 16.15 8.04
CA TYR A 470 21.33 15.26 8.04
C TYR A 470 20.89 13.81 8.11
N ILE A 471 21.56 12.92 7.40
CA ILE A 471 21.45 11.48 7.54
C ILE A 471 22.81 10.81 7.32
N GLY A 472 23.26 10.03 8.29
CA GLY A 472 24.54 9.32 8.26
C GLY A 472 24.51 8.06 9.12
N MET A 473 25.61 7.30 9.12
CA MET A 473 25.75 6.06 9.89
C MET A 473 25.62 6.27 11.40
N ASP A 474 25.80 7.47 11.88
CA ASP A 474 25.68 7.91 13.27
C ASP A 474 24.27 8.44 13.63
N GLY A 475 23.35 8.57 12.64
CA GLY A 475 21.96 8.94 12.88
C GLY A 475 21.34 9.89 11.86
N ILE A 476 20.31 10.62 12.29
CA ILE A 476 19.52 11.53 11.46
C ILE A 476 19.09 12.78 12.24
N ILE A 477 19.07 13.92 11.57
CA ILE A 477 18.56 15.21 12.08
C ILE A 477 17.42 15.67 11.18
N MET A 478 16.28 15.99 11.77
CA MET A 478 15.07 16.36 11.06
C MET A 478 14.40 17.57 11.69
N VAL A 479 13.61 18.28 10.89
CA VAL A 479 12.83 19.45 11.33
C VAL A 479 11.45 19.47 10.68
N HIS A 480 10.45 19.95 11.43
CA HIS A 480 9.15 20.37 10.88
C HIS A 480 8.67 21.68 11.51
N HIS A 481 7.67 22.34 10.89
CA HIS A 481 7.14 23.65 11.29
C HIS A 481 5.65 23.61 11.68
N GLY A 482 5.05 22.44 11.84
CA GLY A 482 3.61 22.23 12.04
C GLY A 482 3.02 23.01 13.22
N PHE A 483 3.80 23.27 14.27
CA PHE A 483 3.35 24.03 15.45
C PHE A 483 3.62 25.53 15.37
N GLY A 484 4.03 26.05 14.19
CA GLY A 484 4.31 27.47 13.96
C GLY A 484 5.73 27.92 14.30
N LYS A 485 6.48 27.10 15.04
CA LYS A 485 7.92 27.24 15.28
C LYS A 485 8.62 25.95 14.84
N PRO A 486 9.90 26.01 14.42
CA PRO A 486 10.66 24.80 14.11
C PRO A 486 10.71 23.86 15.28
N VAL A 487 10.51 22.56 15.00
CA VAL A 487 10.72 21.47 15.96
C VAL A 487 11.72 20.53 15.33
N TYR A 488 12.79 20.25 16.06
CA TYR A 488 13.86 19.38 15.62
C TYR A 488 13.78 18.05 16.36
N ARG A 489 14.01 16.95 15.66
CA ARG A 489 14.29 15.64 16.23
C ARG A 489 15.67 15.19 15.77
N ILE A 490 16.51 14.84 16.71
CA ILE A 490 17.85 14.29 16.50
C ILE A 490 17.86 12.86 17.00
N ILE A 491 18.18 11.93 16.13
CA ILE A 491 18.35 10.52 16.48
C ILE A 491 19.83 10.20 16.32
N GLN A 492 20.46 9.79 17.39
CA GLN A 492 21.86 9.38 17.42
C GLN A 492 21.96 7.88 17.68
N LEU A 493 22.72 7.19 16.86
CA LEU A 493 22.94 5.76 16.91
C LEU A 493 24.31 5.45 17.50
N ASN A 494 24.35 4.63 18.54
CA ASN A 494 25.55 4.12 19.15
C ASN A 494 25.48 2.60 19.29
N ASN A 495 26.58 1.93 19.55
CA ASN A 495 26.62 0.46 19.68
C ASN A 495 25.78 -0.09 20.84
N ASP A 496 25.51 0.71 21.84
CA ASP A 496 24.81 0.33 23.08
C ASP A 496 23.41 0.90 23.19
N LYS A 497 23.04 1.90 22.36
CA LYS A 497 21.72 2.54 22.42
C LYS A 497 21.34 3.36 21.19
N VAL A 498 20.03 3.57 21.04
CA VAL A 498 19.44 4.63 20.22
C VAL A 498 19.03 5.78 21.13
N SER A 499 19.55 6.97 20.89
CA SER A 499 19.19 8.20 21.61
C SER A 499 18.37 9.11 20.72
N ILE A 500 17.22 9.59 21.21
CA ILE A 500 16.34 10.53 20.51
C ILE A 500 16.22 11.78 21.36
N VAL A 501 16.48 12.95 20.78
CA VAL A 501 16.32 14.24 21.44
C VAL A 501 15.46 15.15 20.58
N ASP A 502 14.39 15.66 21.18
CA ASP A 502 13.50 16.64 20.57
C ASP A 502 13.82 18.04 21.12
N TYR A 503 13.89 19.03 20.22
CA TYR A 503 14.05 20.44 20.58
C TYR A 503 12.88 21.24 20.03
N GLY A 504 12.21 22.00 20.87
CA GLY A 504 11.07 22.84 20.46
C GLY A 504 10.55 23.73 21.59
N VAL A 505 9.55 24.54 21.27
CA VAL A 505 8.87 25.41 22.24
C VAL A 505 7.65 24.68 22.76
N GLU A 506 7.47 24.66 24.09
CA GLU A 506 6.33 24.03 24.79
C GLU A 506 6.17 22.52 24.51
N LEU A 507 7.26 21.83 24.25
CA LEU A 507 7.21 20.37 24.05
C LEU A 507 6.78 19.62 25.32
N VAL A 508 6.00 18.58 25.11
CA VAL A 508 5.63 17.63 26.15
C VAL A 508 6.18 16.24 25.82
N LYS A 509 6.44 15.45 26.86
CA LYS A 509 6.94 14.10 26.66
C LYS A 509 5.88 13.24 25.98
N CYS A 510 6.26 12.62 24.89
CA CYS A 510 5.39 11.71 24.15
C CYS A 510 5.05 10.49 25.03
N ASN A 511 3.77 10.23 25.22
CA ASN A 511 3.30 9.00 25.80
C ASN A 511 3.15 7.94 24.71
N ARG A 512 3.73 6.76 24.92
CA ARG A 512 3.53 5.65 23.98
C ARG A 512 2.05 5.25 24.01
N SER A 513 1.44 5.12 22.83
CA SER A 513 0.09 4.56 22.75
C SER A 513 0.08 3.15 23.36
N LYS A 514 -0.92 2.85 24.17
CA LYS A 514 -1.18 1.51 24.72
C LYS A 514 -2.21 0.74 23.90
N ILE A 515 -2.78 1.38 22.91
CA ILE A 515 -3.82 0.86 22.05
C ILE A 515 -3.36 1.08 20.62
N PHE A 516 -3.45 0.06 19.78
CA PHE A 516 -3.13 0.15 18.37
C PHE A 516 -4.00 -0.75 17.53
N SER A 517 -4.12 -0.39 16.26
CA SER A 517 -4.83 -1.13 15.25
C SER A 517 -3.85 -1.94 14.41
N ASN A 518 -4.18 -3.19 14.13
CA ASN A 518 -3.44 -4.04 13.18
C ASN A 518 -4.29 -4.38 11.94
N GLY A 519 -5.24 -3.52 11.63
CA GLY A 519 -6.13 -3.66 10.48
C GLY A 519 -7.44 -2.92 10.70
N TYR A 520 -8.20 -2.72 9.63
CA TYR A 520 -9.47 -2.01 9.70
C TYR A 520 -10.45 -2.68 10.67
N GLY A 521 -10.98 -1.90 11.60
CA GLY A 521 -11.89 -2.39 12.64
C GLY A 521 -11.24 -3.24 13.73
N LYS A 522 -9.93 -3.45 13.73
CA LYS A 522 -9.23 -4.27 14.73
C LYS A 522 -8.48 -3.38 15.73
N LEU A 523 -8.71 -3.58 17.02
CA LEU A 523 -8.13 -2.78 18.10
C LEU A 523 -7.53 -3.69 19.17
N LEU A 524 -6.22 -3.59 19.36
CA LEU A 524 -5.43 -4.41 20.27
C LEU A 524 -4.98 -3.61 21.50
N ARG A 525 -4.71 -4.31 22.62
CA ARG A 525 -3.86 -3.83 23.72
C ARG A 525 -2.40 -4.14 23.45
N TYR A 526 -1.52 -3.20 23.84
CA TYR A 526 -0.08 -3.45 23.85
C TYR A 526 0.33 -4.23 25.09
#